data_9a0b910e28bc3222482ae453769e0b1c
#
_entry.id   9a0b910e28bc3222482ae453769e0b1c
#
_cell.length_a   1.000
_cell.length_b   1.000
_cell.length_c   1.000
_cell.angle_alpha   90.00
_cell.angle_beta   90.00
_cell.angle_gamma   90.00
#
_symmetry.space_group_name_H-M   'P 1'
#
loop_
_entity.id
_entity.type
_entity.pdbx_description
1 polymer ?
#
loop_
_entity_poly.entity_id
_entity_poly.type
_entity_poly.pdbx_seq_one_letter_code
_entity_poly.pdbx_strand_id
1 'polypeptide(L)'
;MTQHVRRQPFDLQAAGHRLHAERLLPPQASAGPTLVFLHEGLGSIGQWRDFPAQLCASTGLPGLVYERWGFGRSDPLTGPRPKDYLLREARDSLPEVLAAAGIADPPILFGHSDGGSIALLFAAAFPGRTRAIVSEAGHVFVEEPDHDPTALGV
;
A
#
# COMPACT_ATOMS: atom_id res chain seq x y z
N MET A 1 8.69 8.06 -27.25
CA MET A 1 7.49 7.20 -27.21
C MET A 1 7.18 6.88 -25.76
N THR A 2 6.08 7.37 -25.24
CA THR A 2 5.64 7.07 -23.87
C THR A 2 5.22 5.60 -23.83
N GLN A 3 6.01 4.77 -23.16
CA GLN A 3 5.66 3.34 -23.00
C GLN A 3 4.41 3.26 -22.12
N HIS A 4 3.30 2.90 -22.71
CA HIS A 4 2.00 2.88 -22.02
C HIS A 4 1.89 1.61 -21.16
N VAL A 5 1.87 1.80 -19.84
CA VAL A 5 1.61 0.71 -18.89
C VAL A 5 0.13 0.34 -18.94
N ARG A 6 -0.18 -0.92 -19.17
CA ARG A 6 -1.55 -1.42 -19.15
C ARG A 6 -2.03 -1.54 -17.69
N ARG A 7 -3.12 -0.87 -17.37
CA ARG A 7 -3.82 -1.00 -16.09
C ARG A 7 -4.91 -2.07 -16.23
N GLN A 8 -4.91 -3.02 -15.32
CA GLN A 8 -5.90 -4.10 -15.28
C GLN A 8 -6.60 -4.09 -13.92
N PRO A 9 -7.80 -3.49 -13.83
CA PRO A 9 -8.57 -3.47 -12.60
C PRO A 9 -9.14 -4.86 -12.28
N PHE A 10 -9.22 -5.19 -11.00
CA PHE A 10 -9.83 -6.41 -10.50
C PHE A 10 -10.16 -6.25 -9.02
N ASP A 11 -11.01 -7.13 -8.50
CA ASP A 11 -11.28 -7.20 -7.08
C ASP A 11 -10.64 -8.47 -6.50
N LEU A 12 -10.20 -8.38 -5.24
CA LEU A 12 -9.64 -9.50 -4.49
C LEU A 12 -10.27 -9.58 -3.09
N GLN A 13 -10.13 -10.72 -2.45
CA GLN A 13 -10.57 -10.93 -1.07
C GLN A 13 -9.36 -11.00 -0.16
N ALA A 14 -9.35 -10.18 0.90
CA ALA A 14 -8.33 -10.20 1.92
C ALA A 14 -8.91 -9.74 3.27
N ALA A 15 -8.51 -10.41 4.34
CA ALA A 15 -8.96 -10.15 5.71
C ALA A 15 -10.51 -10.06 5.84
N GLY A 16 -11.23 -10.88 5.07
CA GLY A 16 -12.69 -10.93 5.07
C GLY A 16 -13.40 -9.82 4.30
N HIS A 17 -12.68 -9.00 3.54
CA HIS A 17 -13.21 -7.86 2.79
C HIS A 17 -12.88 -7.96 1.30
N ARG A 18 -13.78 -7.43 0.44
CA ARG A 18 -13.50 -7.22 -0.97
C ARG A 18 -12.70 -5.94 -1.12
N LEU A 19 -11.53 -6.04 -1.74
CA LEU A 19 -10.64 -4.93 -2.00
C LEU A 19 -10.51 -4.69 -3.50
N HIS A 20 -10.56 -3.44 -3.91
CA HIS A 20 -10.33 -3.04 -5.29
C HIS A 20 -8.83 -2.87 -5.55
N ALA A 21 -8.35 -3.40 -6.67
CA ALA A 21 -6.95 -3.38 -7.04
C ALA A 21 -6.75 -3.19 -8.55
N GLU A 22 -5.56 -2.78 -8.94
CA GLU A 22 -5.12 -2.72 -10.34
C GLU A 22 -3.73 -3.34 -10.48
N ARG A 23 -3.58 -4.24 -11.46
CA ARG A 23 -2.25 -4.64 -11.94
C ARG A 23 -1.74 -3.61 -12.92
N LEU A 24 -0.46 -3.29 -12.80
CA LEU A 24 0.27 -2.41 -13.69
C LEU A 24 1.27 -3.26 -14.48
N LEU A 25 1.03 -3.36 -15.77
CA LEU A 25 1.80 -4.24 -16.65
C LEU A 25 2.58 -3.38 -17.65
N PRO A 26 3.90 -3.20 -17.47
CA PRO A 26 4.72 -2.48 -18.41
C PRO A 26 4.81 -3.26 -19.74
N PRO A 27 4.94 -2.57 -20.88
CA PRO A 27 4.97 -3.23 -22.19
C PRO A 27 6.19 -4.14 -22.39
N GLN A 28 7.27 -3.84 -21.70
CA GLN A 28 8.48 -4.66 -21.65
C GLN A 28 8.71 -5.08 -20.20
N ALA A 29 8.02 -6.13 -19.77
CA ALA A 29 8.19 -6.65 -18.43
C ALA A 29 9.54 -7.35 -18.29
N SER A 30 10.34 -6.91 -17.33
CA SER A 30 11.54 -7.61 -16.90
C SER A 30 11.19 -8.69 -15.87
N ALA A 31 11.97 -9.76 -15.83
CA ALA A 31 11.90 -10.70 -14.73
C ALA A 31 12.38 -10.00 -13.45
N GLY A 32 11.52 -9.91 -12.44
CA GLY A 32 11.85 -9.24 -11.19
C GLY A 32 10.67 -9.16 -10.24
N PRO A 33 10.89 -8.57 -9.05
CA PRO A 33 9.86 -8.47 -8.03
C PRO A 33 8.72 -7.54 -8.48
N THR A 34 7.52 -7.77 -7.94
CA THR A 34 6.40 -6.86 -8.12
C THR A 34 6.56 -5.63 -7.21
N LEU A 35 6.30 -4.45 -7.76
CA LEU A 35 6.15 -3.21 -6.99
C LEU A 35 4.74 -3.19 -6.37
N VAL A 36 4.63 -3.10 -5.06
CA VAL A 36 3.33 -3.03 -4.36
C VAL A 36 3.21 -1.67 -3.68
N PHE A 37 2.16 -0.92 -4.06
CA PHE A 37 1.96 0.45 -3.61
C PHE A 37 0.91 0.50 -2.49
N LEU A 38 1.32 1.04 -1.34
CA LEU A 38 0.53 1.16 -0.13
C LEU A 38 0.20 2.64 0.11
N HIS A 39 -1.09 3.01 -0.07
CA HIS A 39 -1.53 4.40 -0.01
C HIS A 39 -1.56 4.97 1.41
N GLU A 40 -1.63 6.30 1.51
CA GLU A 40 -1.75 7.05 2.76
C GLU A 40 -3.09 6.87 3.48
N GLY A 41 -3.24 7.49 4.66
CA GLY A 41 -4.42 7.37 5.54
C GLY A 41 -5.74 7.92 4.99
N LEU A 42 -5.68 8.80 4.00
CA LEU A 42 -6.85 9.33 3.28
C LEU A 42 -6.80 8.98 1.79
N GLY A 43 -5.94 8.04 1.43
CA GLY A 43 -5.58 7.74 0.07
C GLY A 43 -6.52 6.78 -0.66
N SER A 44 -6.27 6.68 -1.94
CA SER A 44 -6.88 5.74 -2.87
C SER A 44 -5.95 5.51 -4.06
N ILE A 45 -6.31 4.62 -4.98
CA ILE A 45 -5.57 4.45 -6.24
C ILE A 45 -5.46 5.78 -7.00
N GLY A 46 -6.53 6.57 -7.02
CA GLY A 46 -6.56 7.85 -7.73
C GLY A 46 -5.56 8.89 -7.20
N GLN A 47 -5.22 8.86 -5.94
CA GLN A 47 -4.27 9.82 -5.36
C GLN A 47 -2.82 9.59 -5.78
N TRP A 48 -2.47 8.37 -6.13
CA TRP A 48 -1.17 8.07 -6.72
C TRP A 48 -0.95 8.71 -8.08
N ARG A 49 -2.03 9.13 -8.77
CA ARG A 49 -2.01 9.64 -10.14
C ARG A 49 -1.25 8.67 -11.06
N ASP A 50 -0.27 9.18 -11.80
CA ASP A 50 0.52 8.37 -12.74
C ASP A 50 1.83 7.81 -12.16
N PHE A 51 2.16 8.15 -10.92
CA PHE A 51 3.43 7.76 -10.31
C PHE A 51 3.70 6.25 -10.35
N PRO A 52 2.77 5.36 -9.94
CA PRO A 52 2.99 3.91 -10.00
C PRO A 52 3.24 3.41 -11.43
N ALA A 53 2.46 3.92 -12.39
CA ALA A 53 2.64 3.53 -13.79
C ALA A 53 3.98 4.02 -14.36
N GLN A 54 4.39 5.24 -14.04
CA GLN A 54 5.68 5.77 -14.46
C GLN A 54 6.84 4.97 -13.86
N LEU A 55 6.75 4.59 -12.59
CA LEU A 55 7.76 3.76 -11.94
C LEU A 55 7.84 2.37 -12.57
N CYS A 56 6.69 1.73 -12.83
CA CYS A 56 6.64 0.45 -13.53
C CYS A 56 7.23 0.56 -14.95
N ALA A 57 6.92 1.64 -15.69
CA ALA A 57 7.47 1.87 -17.02
C ALA A 57 8.98 2.04 -17.02
N SER A 58 9.51 2.80 -16.07
CA SER A 58 10.95 3.11 -15.99
C SER A 58 11.79 1.93 -15.51
N THR A 59 11.22 1.07 -14.66
CA THR A 59 11.92 -0.10 -14.12
C THR A 59 11.68 -1.37 -14.91
N GLY A 60 10.63 -1.43 -15.73
CA GLY A 60 10.17 -2.67 -16.38
C GLY A 60 9.52 -3.65 -15.39
N LEU A 61 9.34 -3.28 -14.12
CA LEU A 61 8.76 -4.17 -13.12
C LEU A 61 7.22 -4.09 -13.13
N PRO A 62 6.53 -5.23 -12.95
CA PRO A 62 5.09 -5.21 -12.77
C PRO A 62 4.72 -4.54 -11.45
N GLY A 63 3.50 -3.97 -11.38
CA GLY A 63 3.01 -3.31 -10.17
C GLY A 63 1.64 -3.80 -9.73
N LEU A 64 1.37 -3.64 -8.44
CA LEU A 64 0.07 -3.78 -7.81
C LEU A 64 -0.24 -2.52 -7.02
N VAL A 65 -1.37 -1.89 -7.34
CA VAL A 65 -1.96 -0.81 -6.55
C VAL A 65 -3.28 -1.31 -6.02
N TYR A 66 -3.60 -1.10 -4.75
CA TYR A 66 -4.90 -1.49 -4.20
C TYR A 66 -5.42 -0.47 -3.19
N GLU A 67 -6.73 -0.51 -2.98
CA GLU A 67 -7.41 0.31 -2.00
C GLU A 67 -7.68 -0.54 -0.76
N ARG A 68 -7.17 -0.10 0.39
CA ARG A 68 -7.36 -0.82 1.66
C ARG A 68 -8.83 -0.80 2.08
N TRP A 69 -9.23 -1.69 2.97
CA TRP A 69 -10.58 -1.72 3.53
C TRP A 69 -10.99 -0.37 4.11
N GLY A 70 -12.16 0.12 3.68
CA GLY A 70 -12.69 1.43 4.04
C GLY A 70 -12.24 2.58 3.15
N PHE A 71 -11.53 2.28 2.04
CA PHE A 71 -11.06 3.30 1.10
C PHE A 71 -11.53 3.03 -0.33
N GLY A 72 -11.75 4.12 -1.06
CA GLY A 72 -12.06 4.08 -2.49
C GLY A 72 -13.23 3.16 -2.83
N ARG A 73 -12.98 2.22 -3.73
CA ARG A 73 -13.95 1.24 -4.22
C ARG A 73 -13.95 -0.09 -3.44
N SER A 74 -13.08 -0.22 -2.45
CA SER A 74 -13.09 -1.36 -1.53
C SER A 74 -14.30 -1.33 -0.60
N ASP A 75 -14.59 -2.44 0.07
CA ASP A 75 -15.69 -2.50 1.02
C ASP A 75 -15.60 -1.39 2.07
N PRO A 76 -16.72 -0.72 2.38
CA PRO A 76 -16.74 0.38 3.34
C PRO A 76 -16.52 -0.13 4.77
N LEU A 77 -16.05 0.78 5.64
CA LEU A 77 -16.02 0.50 7.06
C LEU A 77 -17.44 0.36 7.61
N THR A 78 -17.64 -0.65 8.46
CA THR A 78 -18.92 -0.91 9.14
C THR A 78 -18.96 -0.33 10.56
N GLY A 79 -17.90 0.37 10.97
CA GLY A 79 -17.76 0.97 12.30
C GLY A 79 -16.48 1.80 12.41
N PRO A 80 -16.13 2.27 13.62
CA PRO A 80 -14.91 3.03 13.80
C PRO A 80 -13.67 2.18 13.50
N ARG A 81 -12.66 2.82 12.91
CA ARG A 81 -11.38 2.16 12.62
C ARG A 81 -10.68 1.75 13.92
N PRO A 82 -10.23 0.51 14.06
CA PRO A 82 -9.47 0.09 15.25
C PRO A 82 -8.19 0.91 15.42
N LYS A 83 -7.78 1.15 16.67
CA LYS A 83 -6.55 1.91 16.94
C LYS A 83 -5.29 1.23 16.42
N ASP A 84 -5.31 -0.10 16.33
CA ASP A 84 -4.22 -0.94 15.85
C ASP A 84 -4.33 -1.25 14.34
N TYR A 85 -5.06 -0.44 13.57
CA TYR A 85 -5.37 -0.72 12.16
C TYR A 85 -4.13 -0.87 11.28
N LEU A 86 -3.06 -0.11 11.51
CA LEU A 86 -1.82 -0.25 10.75
C LEU A 86 -1.17 -1.61 10.97
N LEU A 87 -1.23 -2.12 12.20
CA LEU A 87 -0.70 -3.43 12.54
C LEU A 87 -1.53 -4.55 11.90
N ARG A 88 -2.86 -4.43 11.90
CA ARG A 88 -3.77 -5.37 11.24
C ARG A 88 -3.58 -5.36 9.72
N GLU A 89 -3.45 -4.17 9.13
CA GLU A 89 -3.15 -4.07 7.69
C GLU A 89 -1.84 -4.79 7.34
N ALA A 90 -0.79 -4.63 8.16
CA ALA A 90 0.49 -5.26 7.91
C ALA A 90 0.48 -6.77 8.15
N ARG A 91 -0.20 -7.26 9.20
CA ARG A 91 -0.12 -8.67 9.62
C ARG A 91 -1.21 -9.56 9.04
N ASP A 92 -2.40 -9.01 8.85
CA ASP A 92 -3.57 -9.78 8.46
C ASP A 92 -3.94 -9.51 6.98
N SER A 93 -4.06 -8.24 6.59
CA SER A 93 -4.56 -7.87 5.26
C SER A 93 -3.49 -8.03 4.17
N LEU A 94 -2.32 -7.42 4.33
CA LEU A 94 -1.29 -7.41 3.27
C LEU A 94 -0.80 -8.81 2.87
N PRO A 95 -0.58 -9.78 3.78
CA PRO A 95 -0.24 -11.14 3.40
C PRO A 95 -1.30 -11.79 2.49
N GLU A 96 -2.59 -11.58 2.80
CA GLU A 96 -3.70 -12.11 2.01
C GLU A 96 -3.85 -11.38 0.68
N VAL A 97 -3.61 -10.05 0.63
CA VAL A 97 -3.58 -9.28 -0.62
C VAL A 97 -2.51 -9.83 -1.57
N LEU A 98 -1.30 -10.06 -1.07
CA LEU A 98 -0.21 -10.64 -1.88
C LEU A 98 -0.58 -12.02 -2.42
N ALA A 99 -1.13 -12.88 -1.57
CA ALA A 99 -1.56 -14.22 -1.98
C ALA A 99 -2.69 -14.17 -3.01
N ALA A 100 -3.73 -13.36 -2.76
CA ALA A 100 -4.89 -13.22 -3.66
C ALA A 100 -4.50 -12.58 -5.01
N ALA A 101 -3.49 -11.71 -5.02
CA ALA A 101 -2.94 -11.12 -6.24
C ALA A 101 -1.98 -12.07 -6.98
N GLY A 102 -1.64 -13.25 -6.42
CA GLY A 102 -0.72 -14.21 -7.00
C GLY A 102 0.76 -13.77 -6.92
N ILE A 103 1.12 -12.92 -5.95
CA ILE A 103 2.48 -12.47 -5.72
C ILE A 103 3.15 -13.41 -4.73
N ALA A 104 3.88 -14.41 -5.25
CA ALA A 104 4.57 -15.42 -4.45
C ALA A 104 5.99 -14.99 -4.04
N ASP A 105 6.69 -14.29 -4.93
CA ASP A 105 8.04 -13.80 -4.66
C ASP A 105 8.01 -12.55 -3.77
N PRO A 106 9.05 -12.34 -2.92
CA PRO A 106 9.14 -11.15 -2.09
C PRO A 106 9.03 -9.85 -2.92
N PRO A 107 7.99 -9.01 -2.70
CA PRO A 107 7.80 -7.77 -3.44
C PRO A 107 8.73 -6.65 -2.97
N ILE A 108 8.78 -5.58 -3.75
CA ILE A 108 9.22 -4.27 -3.29
C ILE A 108 7.97 -3.51 -2.82
N LEU A 109 7.94 -3.14 -1.53
CA LEU A 109 6.85 -2.35 -0.98
C LEU A 109 7.19 -0.86 -1.08
N PHE A 110 6.33 -0.10 -1.74
CA PHE A 110 6.40 1.35 -1.81
C PHE A 110 5.22 1.94 -1.02
N GLY A 111 5.50 2.52 0.13
CA GLY A 111 4.47 3.05 1.02
C GLY A 111 4.62 4.54 1.28
N HIS A 112 3.50 5.26 1.26
CA HIS A 112 3.42 6.67 1.64
C HIS A 112 2.59 6.82 2.92
N SER A 113 3.13 7.58 3.90
CA SER A 113 2.48 7.86 5.19
C SER A 113 2.05 6.56 5.91
N ASP A 114 0.77 6.32 6.14
CA ASP A 114 0.26 5.04 6.67
C ASP A 114 0.80 3.83 5.91
N GLY A 115 0.86 3.91 4.58
CA GLY A 115 1.42 2.85 3.74
C GLY A 115 2.91 2.59 4.01
N GLY A 116 3.67 3.64 4.30
CA GLY A 116 5.06 3.54 4.72
C GLY A 116 5.21 2.81 6.05
N SER A 117 4.35 3.13 7.00
CA SER A 117 4.30 2.45 8.31
C SER A 117 3.90 0.98 8.17
N ILE A 118 2.89 0.68 7.34
CA ILE A 118 2.46 -0.69 7.05
C ILE A 118 3.61 -1.51 6.44
N ALA A 119 4.36 -0.94 5.49
CA ALA A 119 5.50 -1.62 4.87
C ALA A 119 6.58 -2.00 5.91
N LEU A 120 6.91 -1.08 6.81
CA LEU A 120 7.88 -1.33 7.89
C LEU A 120 7.36 -2.39 8.87
N LEU A 121 6.10 -2.30 9.29
CA LEU A 121 5.47 -3.28 10.18
C LEU A 121 5.40 -4.68 9.54
N PHE A 122 5.11 -4.77 8.24
CA PHE A 122 5.10 -6.03 7.51
C PHE A 122 6.49 -6.66 7.47
N ALA A 123 7.53 -5.89 7.15
CA ALA A 123 8.89 -6.42 7.12
C ALA A 123 9.38 -6.88 8.49
N ALA A 124 8.99 -6.18 9.56
CA ALA A 124 9.29 -6.59 10.93
C ALA A 124 8.56 -7.87 11.33
N ALA A 125 7.29 -8.01 10.91
CA ALA A 125 6.48 -9.19 11.24
C ALA A 125 6.87 -10.43 10.42
N PHE A 126 7.34 -10.25 9.19
CA PHE A 126 7.65 -11.32 8.24
C PHE A 126 9.04 -11.13 7.62
N PRO A 127 10.12 -11.36 8.39
CA PRO A 127 11.48 -11.24 7.88
C PRO A 127 11.70 -12.09 6.61
N GLY A 128 12.31 -11.48 5.60
CA GLY A 128 12.58 -12.16 4.32
C GLY A 128 11.41 -12.19 3.33
N ARG A 129 10.22 -11.71 3.69
CA ARG A 129 9.07 -11.66 2.78
C ARG A 129 8.96 -10.36 1.98
N THR A 130 9.95 -9.48 2.08
CA THR A 130 10.10 -8.28 1.23
C THR A 130 11.48 -8.28 0.58
N ARG A 131 11.54 -7.86 -0.68
CA ARG A 131 12.81 -7.64 -1.39
C ARG A 131 13.46 -6.32 -0.99
N ALA A 132 12.63 -5.29 -0.87
CA ALA A 132 13.03 -3.94 -0.45
C ALA A 132 11.79 -3.16 0.02
N ILE A 133 12.03 -2.07 0.73
CA ILE A 133 11.00 -1.12 1.16
C ILE A 133 11.44 0.28 0.77
N VAL A 134 10.50 1.05 0.24
CA VAL A 134 10.56 2.50 0.14
C VAL A 134 9.45 3.04 1.04
N SER A 135 9.82 3.64 2.16
CA SER A 135 8.88 4.27 3.08
C SER A 135 9.02 5.78 3.00
N GLU A 136 8.03 6.41 2.44
CA GLU A 136 7.96 7.88 2.34
C GLU A 136 7.00 8.41 3.40
N ALA A 137 7.49 9.34 4.23
CA ALA A 137 6.71 9.94 5.32
C ALA A 137 6.04 8.92 6.25
N GLY A 138 6.61 7.73 6.37
CA GLY A 138 6.15 6.71 7.32
C GLY A 138 6.44 7.15 8.76
N HIS A 139 5.58 6.76 9.70
CA HIS A 139 5.76 7.04 11.12
C HIS A 139 5.72 5.73 11.90
N VAL A 140 6.63 5.60 12.86
CA VAL A 140 6.74 4.42 13.72
C VAL A 140 6.12 4.63 15.10
N PHE A 141 5.81 5.86 15.44
CA PHE A 141 5.06 6.27 16.64
C PHE A 141 4.27 7.55 16.33
N VAL A 142 3.21 7.76 17.09
CA VAL A 142 2.45 9.01 17.09
C VAL A 142 2.89 9.78 18.32
N GLU A 143 3.43 10.98 18.13
CA GLU A 143 3.70 11.89 19.23
C GLU A 143 2.35 12.28 19.85
N GLU A 144 2.22 12.19 21.18
CA GLU A 144 1.08 12.78 21.85
C GLU A 144 1.14 14.28 21.56
N PRO A 145 0.04 14.91 21.10
CA PRO A 145 0.02 16.36 20.99
C PRO A 145 0.36 16.92 22.37
N ASP A 146 1.38 17.79 22.41
CA ASP A 146 1.72 18.54 23.62
C ASP A 146 0.44 19.25 24.05
N HIS A 147 -0.23 18.68 25.03
CA HIS A 147 -1.30 19.37 25.75
C HIS A 147 -0.66 20.39 26.71
N ASP A 148 0.03 21.38 26.14
CA ASP A 148 0.27 22.62 26.84
C ASP A 148 -0.94 23.52 26.62
N PRO A 149 -1.91 23.58 27.58
CA PRO A 149 -3.07 24.47 27.48
C PRO A 149 -2.68 25.94 27.50
N THR A 150 -1.39 26.28 27.74
CA THR A 150 -0.87 27.64 27.76
C THR A 150 -0.27 28.08 26.43
N ALA A 151 -0.10 27.16 25.47
CA ALA A 151 0.45 27.46 24.13
C ALA A 151 -0.58 28.13 23.20
N LEU A 152 -1.87 28.15 23.56
CA LEU A 152 -2.89 28.97 22.91
C LEU A 152 -3.03 30.28 23.68
N GLY A 153 -2.01 31.15 23.54
CA GLY A 153 -2.08 32.52 24.00
C GLY A 153 -3.17 33.28 23.25
N VAL A 154 -4.31 33.46 23.91
CA VAL A 154 -5.31 34.51 23.63
C VAL A 154 -5.33 35.40 24.83
#